data_bc20a1f3defe7b46fdd4185f056d0b30
#
_entry.id   bc20a1f3defe7b46fdd4185f056d0b30
#
_cell.length_a   1.000
_cell.length_b   1.000
_cell.length_c   1.000
_cell.angle_alpha   90.00
_cell.angle_beta   90.00
_cell.angle_gamma   90.00
#
_symmetry.space_group_name_H-M   'P 1'
#
loop_
_entity.id
_entity.type
_entity.pdbx_description
1 polymer ?
#
loop_
_entity_poly.entity_id
_entity_poly.type
_entity_poly.pdbx_seq_one_letter_code
_entity_poly.pdbx_strand_id
1 'polypeptide(L)'
;MRRGAPRPVGAALDGLTAALAPATLLAEVQRAWPESAGARFAPHSEPTKERNGVITVACSEAVWAQELDLMSELVLTRLNAALGRPAVQRLRVTATRA
;
A
#
# COMPACT_ATOMS: atom_id res chain seq x y z
N MET A 1 27.26 3.44 13.99
CA MET A 1 26.88 3.04 13.99
C MET A 1 26.42 2.80 13.65
N ARG A 2 26.57 3.27 13.49
CA ARG A 2 26.07 3.08 13.27
C ARG A 2 25.52 3.02 13.18
N ARG A 3 25.51 3.67 13.36
CA ARG A 3 25.00 3.50 13.28
C ARG A 3 24.47 3.64 13.08
N GLY A 4 24.72 4.02 12.74
CA GLY A 4 24.18 4.04 12.80
C GLY A 4 23.90 4.12 12.31
N ALA A 5 23.83 4.45 12.11
CA ALA A 5 23.53 4.33 11.93
C ALA A 5 23.46 4.14 11.53
N PRO A 6 23.49 4.36 11.31
CA PRO A 6 23.26 4.00 11.06
C PRO A 6 23.14 3.83 10.53
N ARG A 7 23.37 4.34 10.34
CA ARG A 7 23.21 4.15 9.95
C ARG A 7 23.25 4.29 9.18
N PRO A 8 23.25 4.40 8.98
CA PRO A 8 23.15 4.38 8.40
C PRO A 8 23.10 4.36 7.65
N VAL A 9 23.39 4.63 7.43
CA VAL A 9 23.10 4.47 6.95
C VAL A 9 22.97 4.14 6.31
N GLY A 10 23.23 4.45 5.86
CA GLY A 10 22.94 4.17 5.62
C GLY A 10 22.76 4.03 5.11
N ALA A 11 22.94 4.10 5.25
CA ALA A 11 22.53 4.01 5.05
C ALA A 11 22.37 4.10 4.47
N ALA A 12 22.55 4.32 4.32
CA ALA A 12 22.20 4.38 3.98
C ALA A 12 22.11 4.28 3.02
N LEU A 13 22.41 4.40 2.45
CA LEU A 13 22.05 4.21 1.68
C LEU A 13 21.41 3.55 0.85
N ASP A 14 21.70 2.99 0.56
CA ASP A 14 20.67 2.92 -0.07
C ASP A 14 19.64 3.08 0.09
N GLY A 15 19.61 2.74 -0.13
CA GLY A 15 18.45 3.38 0.29
C GLY A 15 18.62 4.82 0.65
N LEU A 16 19.72 5.33 0.40
CA LEU A 16 19.95 6.72 0.72
C LEU A 16 19.06 7.65 -0.08
N THR A 17 18.94 7.38 -1.35
CA THR A 17 18.08 8.20 -2.20
C THR A 17 16.64 8.14 -1.71
N ALA A 18 16.20 6.98 -1.35
CA ALA A 18 14.86 6.83 -0.81
C ALA A 18 14.72 7.57 0.52
N ALA A 19 15.80 7.61 1.29
CA ALA A 19 15.77 8.33 2.57
C ALA A 19 15.66 9.83 2.38
N LEU A 20 16.15 10.34 1.25
CA LEU A 20 16.10 11.77 0.99
C LEU A 20 14.77 12.21 0.42
N ALA A 21 14.03 11.29 -0.19
CA ALA A 21 12.73 11.59 -0.77
C ALA A 21 11.64 11.16 0.21
N PRO A 22 10.69 12.03 0.54
CA PRO A 22 9.61 11.64 1.45
C PRO A 22 8.83 10.48 0.85
N ALA A 23 8.48 9.52 1.67
CA ALA A 23 7.64 8.42 1.23
C ALA A 23 6.24 8.95 0.98
N THR A 24 5.69 8.66 -0.19
CA THR A 24 4.32 9.03 -0.46
C THR A 24 3.38 8.06 0.24
N LEU A 25 2.15 8.49 0.47
CA LEU A 25 1.15 7.60 1.03
C LEU A 25 0.95 6.39 0.12
N LEU A 26 0.95 6.61 -1.19
CA LEU A 26 0.80 5.49 -2.12
C LEU A 26 1.94 4.47 -1.95
N ALA A 27 3.17 4.95 -1.80
CA ALA A 27 4.29 4.04 -1.61
C ALA A 27 4.16 3.26 -0.31
N GLU A 28 3.71 3.91 0.76
CA GLU A 28 3.48 3.20 2.02
C GLU A 28 2.40 2.14 1.86
N VAL A 29 1.32 2.48 1.17
CA VAL A 29 0.23 1.55 0.93
C VAL A 29 0.70 0.37 0.10
N GLN A 30 1.47 0.63 -0.96
CA GLN A 30 1.99 -0.44 -1.80
C GLN A 30 2.87 -1.40 -1.00
N ARG A 31 3.65 -0.86 -0.09
CA ARG A 31 4.53 -1.69 0.74
C ARG A 31 3.73 -2.55 1.71
N ALA A 32 2.66 -1.99 2.26
CA ALA A 32 1.83 -2.70 3.23
C ALA A 32 0.76 -3.58 2.58
N TRP A 33 0.58 -3.47 1.27
CA TRP A 33 -0.54 -4.12 0.59
C TRP A 33 -0.56 -5.64 0.70
N PRO A 34 0.56 -6.34 0.50
CA PRO A 34 0.50 -7.81 0.54
C PRO A 34 -0.06 -8.35 1.85
N GLU A 35 0.33 -7.75 2.96
CA GLU A 35 -0.16 -8.19 4.26
C GLU A 35 -1.59 -7.74 4.52
N SER A 36 -1.91 -6.53 4.08
CA SER A 36 -3.24 -5.97 4.36
C SER A 36 -4.32 -6.64 3.52
N ALA A 37 -4.04 -6.86 2.24
CA ALA A 37 -4.98 -7.51 1.35
C ALA A 37 -5.03 -9.02 1.60
N GLY A 38 -3.91 -9.59 2.02
CA GLY A 38 -3.83 -11.01 2.29
C GLY A 38 -3.48 -11.81 1.05
N ALA A 39 -3.12 -13.08 1.27
CA ALA A 39 -2.65 -13.95 0.21
C ALA A 39 -3.69 -14.17 -0.89
N ARG A 40 -4.95 -14.03 -0.53
CA ARG A 40 -6.02 -14.24 -1.51
C ARG A 40 -6.10 -13.12 -2.54
N PHE A 41 -6.02 -11.87 -2.08
CA PHE A 41 -6.21 -10.72 -2.96
C PHE A 41 -4.91 -10.11 -3.49
N ALA A 42 -3.83 -10.23 -2.74
CA ALA A 42 -2.59 -9.54 -3.11
C ALA A 42 -2.09 -9.90 -4.50
N PRO A 43 -2.11 -11.19 -4.92
CA PRO A 43 -1.60 -11.52 -6.26
C PRO A 43 -2.47 -10.99 -7.40
N HIS A 44 -3.70 -10.57 -7.10
CA HIS A 44 -4.66 -10.16 -8.12
C HIS A 44 -5.04 -8.69 -8.06
N SER A 45 -4.34 -7.94 -7.23
CA SER A 45 -4.70 -6.54 -7.01
C SER A 45 -3.45 -5.74 -6.68
N GLU A 46 -3.51 -4.44 -6.98
CA GLU A 46 -2.40 -3.57 -6.60
C GLU A 46 -2.89 -2.14 -6.47
N PRO A 47 -2.43 -1.40 -5.46
CA PRO A 47 -2.73 0.03 -5.35
C PRO A 47 -1.98 0.78 -6.45
N THR A 48 -2.69 1.63 -7.19
CA THR A 48 -2.10 2.33 -8.32
C THR A 48 -2.13 3.84 -8.17
N LYS A 49 -3.05 4.39 -7.38
CA LYS A 49 -3.18 5.84 -7.23
C LYS A 49 -3.62 6.18 -5.83
N GLU A 50 -3.26 7.38 -5.41
CA GLU A 50 -3.74 7.93 -4.14
C GLU A 50 -4.16 9.37 -4.38
N ARG A 51 -5.30 9.75 -3.82
CA ARG A 51 -5.76 11.11 -3.89
C ARG A 51 -6.61 11.40 -2.67
N ASN A 52 -6.13 12.31 -1.82
CA ASN A 52 -6.85 12.73 -0.63
C ASN A 52 -7.27 11.58 0.27
N GLY A 53 -6.40 10.58 0.39
CA GLY A 53 -6.69 9.42 1.22
C GLY A 53 -7.49 8.33 0.54
N VAL A 54 -7.89 8.54 -0.70
CA VAL A 54 -8.59 7.52 -1.48
C VAL A 54 -7.57 6.77 -2.31
N ILE A 55 -7.51 5.46 -2.09
CA ILE A 55 -6.56 4.60 -2.80
C ILE A 55 -7.31 3.85 -3.90
N THR A 56 -6.86 4.02 -5.12
CA THR A 56 -7.39 3.23 -6.24
C THR A 56 -6.61 1.93 -6.31
N VAL A 57 -7.34 0.83 -6.27
CA VAL A 57 -6.76 -0.51 -6.34
C VAL A 57 -7.22 -1.15 -7.63
N ALA A 58 -6.26 -1.51 -8.47
CA ALA A 58 -6.56 -2.18 -9.74
C ALA A 58 -6.50 -3.67 -9.55
N CYS A 59 -7.53 -4.37 -10.00
CA CYS A 59 -7.59 -5.82 -9.93
C CYS A 59 -7.46 -6.41 -11.33
N SER A 60 -6.89 -7.61 -11.40
CA SER A 60 -6.62 -8.24 -12.68
C SER A 60 -7.91 -8.64 -13.43
N GLU A 61 -8.98 -8.90 -12.67
CA GLU A 61 -10.25 -9.31 -13.27
C GLU A 61 -11.40 -8.76 -12.46
N ALA A 62 -12.54 -8.65 -13.12
CA ALA A 62 -13.73 -8.09 -12.48
C ALA A 62 -14.18 -8.89 -11.25
N VAL A 63 -14.01 -10.21 -11.28
CA VAL A 63 -14.41 -11.03 -10.14
C VAL A 63 -13.59 -10.66 -8.91
N TRP A 64 -12.30 -10.39 -9.08
CA TRP A 64 -11.47 -10.00 -7.95
C TRP A 64 -11.84 -8.61 -7.46
N ALA A 65 -12.15 -7.71 -8.39
CA ALA A 65 -12.58 -6.37 -8.01
C ALA A 65 -13.85 -6.42 -7.20
N GLN A 66 -14.79 -7.23 -7.60
CA GLN A 66 -16.07 -7.37 -6.90
C GLN A 66 -15.87 -7.94 -5.50
N GLU A 67 -15.07 -8.99 -5.38
CA GLU A 67 -14.84 -9.61 -4.09
C GLU A 67 -14.06 -8.69 -3.15
N LEU A 68 -13.05 -8.01 -3.68
CA LEU A 68 -12.28 -7.08 -2.86
C LEU A 68 -13.14 -5.92 -2.39
N ASP A 69 -14.04 -5.45 -3.26
CA ASP A 69 -14.93 -4.36 -2.87
C ASP A 69 -15.80 -4.74 -1.68
N LEU A 70 -16.27 -5.98 -1.64
CA LEU A 70 -17.06 -6.47 -0.52
C LEU A 70 -16.23 -6.54 0.76
N MET A 71 -14.93 -6.73 0.65
CA MET A 71 -14.03 -6.83 1.79
C MET A 71 -13.28 -5.54 2.07
N SER A 72 -13.65 -4.46 1.37
CA SER A 72 -12.85 -3.24 1.40
C SER A 72 -12.71 -2.65 2.78
N GLU A 73 -13.75 -2.71 3.61
CA GLU A 73 -13.66 -2.14 4.95
C GLU A 73 -12.68 -2.90 5.83
N LEU A 74 -12.68 -4.22 5.71
CA LEU A 74 -11.73 -5.02 6.46
C LEU A 74 -10.30 -4.73 6.01
N VAL A 75 -10.10 -4.68 4.69
CA VAL A 75 -8.78 -4.39 4.15
C VAL A 75 -8.34 -2.99 4.55
N LEU A 76 -9.25 -2.04 4.51
CA LEU A 76 -8.96 -0.67 4.93
C LEU A 76 -8.50 -0.63 6.38
N THR A 77 -9.20 -1.32 7.26
CA THR A 77 -8.82 -1.37 8.66
C THR A 77 -7.43 -1.96 8.85
N ARG A 78 -7.15 -3.05 8.15
CA ARG A 78 -5.84 -3.68 8.23
C ARG A 78 -4.74 -2.77 7.69
N LEU A 79 -5.04 -2.07 6.60
CA LEU A 79 -4.08 -1.18 5.99
C LEU A 79 -3.72 -0.03 6.91
N ASN A 80 -4.72 0.60 7.50
CA ASN A 80 -4.47 1.69 8.43
C ASN A 80 -3.73 1.21 9.68
N ALA A 81 -4.03 -0.01 10.13
CA ALA A 81 -3.29 -0.57 11.26
C ALA A 81 -1.81 -0.76 10.89
N ALA A 82 -1.55 -1.24 9.69
CA ALA A 82 -0.16 -1.43 9.23
C ALA A 82 0.56 -0.10 9.10
N LEU A 83 -0.15 0.95 8.70
CA LEU A 83 0.44 2.27 8.58
C LEU A 83 0.60 2.98 9.92
N GLY A 84 -0.11 2.49 10.93
CA GLY A 84 -0.06 3.09 12.26
C GLY A 84 -0.87 4.37 12.41
N ARG A 85 -1.71 4.67 11.43
CA ARG A 85 -2.53 5.87 11.49
C ARG A 85 -3.68 5.75 10.47
N PRO A 86 -4.79 6.49 10.67
CA PRO A 86 -5.94 6.41 9.75
C PRO A 86 -5.71 7.26 8.50
N ALA A 87 -4.66 6.95 7.76
CA ALA A 87 -4.28 7.76 6.61
C ALA A 87 -5.12 7.46 5.37
N VAL A 88 -5.59 6.22 5.23
CA VAL A 88 -6.41 5.82 4.08
C VAL A 88 -7.87 5.89 4.48
N GLN A 89 -8.66 6.62 3.72
CA GLN A 89 -10.06 6.83 4.06
C GLN A 89 -10.99 5.95 3.25
N ARG A 90 -10.53 5.51 2.07
CA ARG A 90 -11.39 4.75 1.19
C ARG A 90 -10.56 3.97 0.20
N LEU A 91 -11.04 2.79 -0.16
CA LEU A 91 -10.48 2.04 -1.27
C LEU A 91 -11.44 2.12 -2.44
N ARG A 92 -10.90 2.48 -3.60
CA ARG A 92 -11.66 2.51 -4.83
C ARG A 92 -11.16 1.37 -5.69
N VAL A 93 -11.99 0.35 -5.85
CA VAL A 93 -11.57 -0.87 -6.51
C VAL A 93 -12.00 -0.84 -7.96
N THR A 94 -11.07 -1.13 -8.86
CA THR A 94 -11.36 -1.16 -10.30
C THR A 94 -10.80 -2.44 -10.90
N ALA A 95 -11.35 -2.84 -12.02
CA ALA A 95 -10.79 -3.94 -12.81
C ALA A 95 -9.94 -3.32 -13.92
N THR A 96 -8.73 -3.86 -14.10
CA THR A 96 -7.84 -3.36 -15.15
C THR A 96 -8.22 -3.88 -16.52
N ARG A 97 -9.02 -4.92 -16.58
CA ARG A 97 -9.48 -5.50 -17.84
C ARG A 97 -10.95 -5.28 -18.01
N ALA A 98 -11.29 -4.95 -19.21
CA ALA A 98 -12.70 -4.77 -19.53
C ALA A 98 -13.38 -6.11 -19.66
#